data_efac6f92ad845ae9f4ac5bb133068723
#
_entry.id   efac6f92ad845ae9f4ac5bb133068723
#
_cell.length_a   1.000
_cell.length_b   1.000
_cell.length_c   1.000
_cell.angle_alpha   90.00
_cell.angle_beta   90.00
_cell.angle_gamma   90.00
#
_symmetry.space_group_name_H-M   'P 1'
#
loop_
_entity.id
_entity.type
_entity.pdbx_description
1 polymer ?
#
loop_
_entity_poly.entity_id
_entity_poly.type
_entity_poly.pdbx_seq_one_letter_code
_entity_poly.pdbx_strand_id
1 'polypeptide(L)'
;PTAGRIRYEPRSAHREPDRRQTLIGIAPRPFPRYPAFMAYRICKSIELESGHLLSKHPGNCKFPHGHTRSVEMVFRADTLDANDMVVDFKAIKQMMGDFLQQFDHSLCVNTDDPNYAAFVAAYGERIIPFDREDPTSEVMARTIFNFARHALEKAREGSGEYPVRDCVTLERVRVWETSSSWAEYGE
;
A
#
# COMPACT_ATOMS: atom_id res chain seq x y z
N PRO A 1 51.29 10.29 43.88
CA PRO A 1 50.59 11.30 43.09
C PRO A 1 49.10 11.29 43.43
N THR A 2 48.73 12.34 44.14
CA THR A 2 47.45 12.54 44.83
C THR A 2 46.36 12.96 43.85
N ALA A 3 45.23 12.24 43.88
CA ALA A 3 44.01 12.58 43.16
C ALA A 3 43.32 13.78 43.82
N GLY A 4 43.21 14.89 43.13
CA GLY A 4 42.47 16.08 43.54
C GLY A 4 40.96 15.85 43.47
N ARG A 5 40.27 15.94 44.60
CA ARG A 5 38.78 15.97 44.67
C ARG A 5 38.32 17.37 44.30
N ILE A 6 37.52 17.46 43.21
CA ILE A 6 36.76 18.66 42.86
C ILE A 6 35.55 18.71 43.80
N ARG A 7 35.43 19.78 44.60
CA ARG A 7 34.27 20.09 45.43
C ARG A 7 33.23 20.81 44.54
N TYR A 8 32.03 20.29 44.51
CA TYR A 8 30.87 20.90 43.85
C TYR A 8 30.17 21.80 44.89
N GLU A 9 30.12 23.10 44.63
CA GLU A 9 29.29 24.04 45.41
C GLU A 9 27.93 24.15 44.79
N PRO A 10 26.81 24.06 45.57
CA PRO A 10 25.49 24.22 45.04
C PRO A 10 25.20 25.72 44.78
N ARG A 11 24.87 26.07 43.54
CA ARG A 11 24.40 27.40 43.17
C ARG A 11 23.02 27.65 43.77
N SER A 12 22.87 28.86 44.33
CA SER A 12 21.68 29.41 44.95
C SER A 12 20.40 29.26 44.14
N ALA A 13 19.31 28.92 44.83
CA ALA A 13 17.95 28.84 44.34
C ALA A 13 17.50 30.15 43.67
N HIS A 14 17.27 30.09 42.35
CA HIS A 14 16.52 31.13 41.65
C HIS A 14 15.03 30.92 41.94
N ARG A 15 14.36 31.95 42.50
CA ARG A 15 12.90 32.04 42.65
C ARG A 15 12.29 31.94 41.27
N GLU A 16 11.40 30.94 41.06
CA GLU A 16 10.48 30.92 39.93
C GLU A 16 9.51 32.09 40.00
N PRO A 17 9.27 32.81 38.88
CA PRO A 17 8.20 33.77 38.80
C PRO A 17 6.86 33.05 38.69
N ASP A 18 5.89 33.46 39.53
CA ASP A 18 4.49 33.03 39.50
C ASP A 18 3.87 33.32 38.11
N ARG A 19 3.81 32.29 37.24
CA ARG A 19 3.14 32.31 35.94
C ARG A 19 1.70 31.82 36.09
N ARG A 20 0.87 32.57 36.77
CA ARG A 20 -0.56 32.54 36.53
C ARG A 20 -0.84 33.28 35.21
N GLN A 21 -0.47 32.69 34.09
CA GLN A 21 -0.94 33.15 32.80
C GLN A 21 -2.41 32.72 32.68
N THR A 22 -3.29 33.68 32.77
CA THR A 22 -4.70 33.58 32.38
C THR A 22 -4.76 33.03 30.95
N LEU A 23 -5.19 31.77 30.82
CA LEU A 23 -5.51 31.21 29.53
C LEU A 23 -6.67 32.02 28.96
N ILE A 24 -6.38 32.96 28.07
CA ILE A 24 -7.39 33.64 27.27
C ILE A 24 -8.08 32.52 26.48
N GLY A 25 -9.36 32.29 26.83
CA GLY A 25 -10.18 31.30 26.12
C GLY A 25 -10.30 31.66 24.65
N ILE A 26 -9.46 31.10 23.84
CA ILE A 26 -9.63 31.10 22.39
C ILE A 26 -10.76 30.12 22.12
N ALA A 27 -11.98 30.65 21.92
CA ALA A 27 -13.10 29.88 21.43
C ALA A 27 -12.62 29.11 20.16
N PRO A 28 -12.88 27.81 20.05
CA PRO A 28 -12.51 27.08 18.86
C PRO A 28 -13.18 27.77 17.66
N ARG A 29 -12.34 28.33 16.78
CA ARG A 29 -12.84 28.86 15.51
C ARG A 29 -13.45 27.68 14.76
N PRO A 30 -14.69 27.80 14.23
CA PRO A 30 -15.22 26.74 13.36
C PRO A 30 -14.22 26.53 12.23
N PHE A 31 -13.72 25.30 12.11
CA PHE A 31 -12.83 24.94 11.02
C PHE A 31 -13.47 25.37 9.70
N PRO A 32 -12.74 26.03 8.80
CA PRO A 32 -13.28 26.35 7.49
C PRO A 32 -13.80 25.05 6.86
N ARG A 33 -15.02 25.07 6.33
CA ARG A 33 -15.53 23.96 5.52
C ARG A 33 -14.64 23.88 4.29
N TYR A 34 -13.67 22.98 4.33
CA TYR A 34 -12.83 22.70 3.17
C TYR A 34 -13.71 22.23 2.01
N PRO A 35 -13.43 22.67 0.78
CA PRO A 35 -14.20 22.22 -0.38
C PRO A 35 -14.12 20.68 -0.50
N ALA A 36 -15.16 20.06 -1.08
CA ALA A 36 -15.41 18.62 -1.16
C ALA A 36 -14.31 17.75 -1.84
N PHE A 37 -13.13 18.33 -2.10
CA PHE A 37 -11.99 17.69 -2.77
C PHE A 37 -10.82 17.35 -1.84
N MET A 38 -10.90 17.69 -0.55
CA MET A 38 -9.81 17.39 0.39
C MET A 38 -10.04 16.01 1.02
N ALA A 39 -9.15 15.09 0.74
CA ALA A 39 -9.14 13.75 1.32
C ALA A 39 -7.72 13.37 1.72
N TYR A 40 -7.60 12.60 2.78
CA TYR A 40 -6.35 11.95 3.15
C TYR A 40 -6.13 10.74 2.25
N ARG A 41 -4.89 10.56 1.82
CA ARG A 41 -4.46 9.42 1.02
C ARG A 41 -3.26 8.78 1.66
N ILE A 42 -3.23 7.46 1.64
CA ILE A 42 -2.05 6.68 1.97
C ILE A 42 -1.74 5.74 0.82
N CYS A 43 -0.47 5.41 0.64
CA CYS A 43 -0.01 4.45 -0.34
C CYS A 43 0.74 3.32 0.37
N LYS A 44 0.39 2.07 0.06
CA LYS A 44 1.17 0.90 0.41
C LYS A 44 1.81 0.34 -0.85
N SER A 45 3.14 0.27 -0.87
CA SER A 45 3.92 -0.36 -1.94
C SER A 45 4.42 -1.73 -1.50
N ILE A 46 4.40 -2.69 -2.42
CA ILE A 46 4.94 -4.05 -2.26
C ILE A 46 5.73 -4.39 -3.51
N GLU A 47 6.95 -4.87 -3.35
CA GLU A 47 7.79 -5.35 -4.45
C GLU A 47 7.57 -6.84 -4.68
N LEU A 48 7.52 -7.25 -5.95
CA LEU A 48 7.28 -8.61 -6.41
C LEU A 48 8.25 -8.95 -7.54
N GLU A 49 8.91 -10.10 -7.43
CA GLU A 49 9.69 -10.69 -8.52
C GLU A 49 8.77 -11.59 -9.34
N SER A 50 8.32 -11.16 -10.51
CA SER A 50 7.39 -11.96 -11.30
C SER A 50 7.68 -11.95 -12.79
N GLY A 51 7.44 -13.09 -13.42
CA GLY A 51 7.55 -13.24 -14.87
C GLY A 51 6.22 -13.10 -15.59
N HIS A 52 6.28 -12.79 -16.86
CA HIS A 52 5.15 -12.85 -17.77
C HIS A 52 5.59 -13.08 -19.21
N LEU A 53 4.63 -13.37 -20.08
CA LEU A 53 4.75 -13.31 -21.53
C LEU A 53 3.47 -12.74 -22.10
N LEU A 54 3.60 -11.99 -23.19
CA LEU A 54 2.46 -11.33 -23.85
C LEU A 54 2.24 -11.98 -25.22
N SER A 55 1.41 -13.02 -25.27
CA SER A 55 1.18 -13.85 -26.47
C SER A 55 0.75 -13.05 -27.69
N LYS A 56 0.05 -11.94 -27.48
CA LYS A 56 -0.47 -11.05 -28.53
C LYS A 56 0.54 -9.99 -28.97
N HIS A 57 1.69 -9.89 -28.28
CA HIS A 57 2.70 -8.85 -28.55
C HIS A 57 3.53 -9.19 -29.79
N PRO A 58 3.76 -8.26 -30.74
CA PRO A 58 4.52 -8.54 -31.97
C PRO A 58 6.05 -8.60 -31.75
N GLY A 59 6.56 -8.03 -30.66
CA GLY A 59 7.99 -7.93 -30.35
C GLY A 59 8.46 -8.91 -29.27
N ASN A 60 9.55 -8.56 -28.59
CA ASN A 60 10.24 -9.43 -27.63
C ASN A 60 9.41 -9.80 -26.40
N CYS A 61 8.43 -8.98 -26.02
CA CYS A 61 7.58 -9.26 -24.85
C CYS A 61 6.70 -10.51 -25.00
N LYS A 62 6.63 -11.10 -26.21
CA LYS A 62 5.97 -12.40 -26.41
C LYS A 62 6.74 -13.59 -25.79
N PHE A 63 8.02 -13.42 -25.50
CA PHE A 63 8.82 -14.44 -24.83
C PHE A 63 8.72 -14.28 -23.31
N PRO A 64 8.82 -15.38 -22.53
CA PRO A 64 8.90 -15.30 -21.08
C PRO A 64 10.04 -14.39 -20.62
N HIS A 65 9.72 -13.42 -19.76
CA HIS A 65 10.69 -12.52 -19.14
C HIS A 65 10.17 -12.06 -17.78
N GLY A 66 11.00 -11.45 -16.97
CA GLY A 66 10.66 -11.06 -15.61
C GLY A 66 11.02 -9.62 -15.29
N HIS A 67 10.36 -9.10 -14.26
CA HIS A 67 10.55 -7.77 -13.72
C HIS A 67 10.52 -7.79 -12.20
N THR A 68 11.28 -6.89 -11.57
CA THR A 68 11.03 -6.45 -10.21
C THR A 68 9.89 -5.42 -10.26
N ARG A 69 8.67 -5.87 -10.00
CA ARG A 69 7.50 -4.99 -10.02
C ARG A 69 7.28 -4.35 -8.67
N SER A 70 6.91 -3.07 -8.66
CA SER A 70 6.37 -2.42 -7.48
C SER A 70 4.87 -2.21 -7.65
N VAL A 71 4.07 -2.76 -6.74
CA VAL A 71 2.61 -2.61 -6.70
C VAL A 71 2.25 -1.59 -5.65
N GLU A 72 1.73 -0.45 -6.06
CA GLU A 72 1.24 0.63 -5.20
C GLU A 72 -0.27 0.57 -5.10
N MET A 73 -0.79 0.55 -3.88
CA MET A 73 -2.22 0.61 -3.58
C MET A 73 -2.50 1.89 -2.81
N VAL A 74 -3.34 2.77 -3.37
CA VAL A 74 -3.71 4.05 -2.75
C VAL A 74 -5.10 3.94 -2.15
N PHE A 75 -5.15 4.12 -0.82
CA PHE A 75 -6.40 4.19 -0.05
C PHE A 75 -6.70 5.63 0.34
N ARG A 76 -7.97 5.94 0.40
CA ARG A 76 -8.48 7.29 0.65
C ARG A 76 -9.56 7.27 1.73
N ALA A 77 -9.62 8.36 2.53
CA ALA A 77 -10.75 8.71 3.38
C ALA A 77 -10.85 10.22 3.54
N ASP A 78 -12.06 10.74 3.72
CA ASP A 78 -12.27 12.18 3.93
C ASP A 78 -11.96 12.59 5.37
N THR A 79 -11.90 11.65 6.31
CA THR A 79 -11.58 11.87 7.72
C THR A 79 -10.60 10.81 8.23
N LEU A 80 -9.85 11.14 9.27
CA LEU A 80 -9.02 10.19 10.00
C LEU A 80 -9.84 9.46 11.08
N ASP A 81 -9.34 8.32 11.55
CA ASP A 81 -9.90 7.58 12.68
C ASP A 81 -9.47 8.17 14.04
N ALA A 82 -9.78 7.48 15.13
CA ALA A 82 -9.43 7.90 16.49
C ALA A 82 -7.90 7.86 16.76
N ASN A 83 -7.13 7.23 15.88
CA ASN A 83 -5.67 7.15 15.94
C ASN A 83 -5.00 8.06 14.90
N ASP A 84 -5.76 9.00 14.31
CA ASP A 84 -5.31 9.92 13.26
C ASP A 84 -4.84 9.22 11.97
N MET A 85 -5.43 8.05 11.62
CA MET A 85 -5.08 7.26 10.44
C MET A 85 -6.24 7.15 9.44
N VAL A 86 -5.90 6.99 8.15
CA VAL A 86 -6.85 6.54 7.12
C VAL A 86 -7.22 5.07 7.39
N VAL A 87 -6.20 4.21 7.44
CA VAL A 87 -6.26 2.80 7.83
C VAL A 87 -4.84 2.36 8.22
N ASP A 88 -4.73 1.40 9.14
CA ASP A 88 -3.42 0.85 9.51
C ASP A 88 -2.81 0.07 8.33
N PHE A 89 -1.52 0.27 8.06
CA PHE A 89 -0.78 -0.46 7.02
C PHE A 89 -0.74 -1.98 7.25
N LYS A 90 -0.91 -2.45 8.50
CA LYS A 90 -1.02 -3.87 8.81
C LYS A 90 -2.33 -4.46 8.32
N ALA A 91 -3.45 -3.70 8.38
CA ALA A 91 -4.71 -4.12 7.79
C ALA A 91 -4.54 -4.37 6.28
N ILE A 92 -3.88 -3.46 5.57
CA ILE A 92 -3.60 -3.62 4.13
C ILE A 92 -2.73 -4.86 3.88
N LYS A 93 -1.70 -5.07 4.71
CA LYS A 93 -0.83 -6.25 4.59
C LYS A 93 -1.61 -7.56 4.82
N GLN A 94 -2.52 -7.59 5.79
CA GLN A 94 -3.37 -8.78 6.05
C GLN A 94 -4.34 -9.05 4.90
N MET A 95 -4.95 -8.01 4.33
CA MET A 95 -5.88 -8.15 3.21
C MET A 95 -5.22 -8.65 1.93
N MET A 96 -3.99 -8.19 1.65
CA MET A 96 -3.35 -8.34 0.35
C MET A 96 -2.18 -9.32 0.33
N GLY A 97 -1.61 -9.65 1.51
CA GLY A 97 -0.34 -10.37 1.59
C GLY A 97 -0.35 -11.69 0.85
N ASP A 98 -1.28 -12.58 1.18
CA ASP A 98 -1.38 -13.91 0.58
C ASP A 98 -1.69 -13.86 -0.93
N PHE A 99 -2.52 -12.90 -1.34
CA PHE A 99 -2.84 -12.73 -2.75
C PHE A 99 -1.64 -12.25 -3.55
N LEU A 100 -0.93 -11.23 -3.09
CA LEU A 100 0.25 -10.72 -3.79
C LEU A 100 1.42 -11.69 -3.75
N GLN A 101 1.55 -12.48 -2.67
CA GLN A 101 2.59 -13.51 -2.56
C GLN A 101 2.48 -14.58 -3.66
N GLN A 102 1.30 -14.82 -4.23
CA GLN A 102 1.13 -15.78 -5.34
C GLN A 102 1.86 -15.33 -6.60
N PHE A 103 2.01 -14.02 -6.81
CA PHE A 103 2.72 -13.47 -7.97
C PHE A 103 4.24 -13.54 -7.81
N ASP A 104 4.71 -13.59 -6.56
CA ASP A 104 6.15 -13.59 -6.30
C ASP A 104 6.79 -14.91 -6.74
N HIS A 105 7.86 -14.83 -7.56
CA HIS A 105 8.54 -15.98 -8.19
C HIS A 105 7.59 -16.86 -9.02
N SER A 106 6.60 -16.25 -9.70
CA SER A 106 5.63 -16.92 -10.56
C SER A 106 5.67 -16.39 -11.99
N LEU A 107 5.11 -17.14 -12.92
CA LEU A 107 4.95 -16.76 -14.34
C LEU A 107 3.45 -16.52 -14.63
N CYS A 108 3.10 -15.29 -14.98
CA CYS A 108 1.76 -14.92 -15.42
C CYS A 108 1.59 -15.27 -16.90
N VAL A 109 0.53 -16.01 -17.25
CA VAL A 109 0.33 -16.54 -18.59
C VAL A 109 -1.14 -16.41 -19.03
N ASN A 110 -1.35 -15.95 -20.24
CA ASN A 110 -2.66 -15.96 -20.90
C ASN A 110 -3.11 -17.41 -21.12
N THR A 111 -4.34 -17.76 -20.72
CA THR A 111 -4.89 -19.11 -20.90
C THR A 111 -5.04 -19.52 -22.38
N ASP A 112 -5.11 -18.54 -23.30
CA ASP A 112 -5.14 -18.77 -24.75
C ASP A 112 -3.73 -18.93 -25.37
N ASP A 113 -2.63 -18.81 -24.57
CA ASP A 113 -1.29 -19.05 -25.09
C ASP A 113 -1.15 -20.52 -25.54
N PRO A 114 -0.63 -20.79 -26.73
CA PRO A 114 -0.49 -22.18 -27.24
C PRO A 114 0.40 -23.07 -26.36
N ASN A 115 1.27 -22.48 -25.54
CA ASN A 115 2.14 -23.20 -24.64
C ASN A 115 1.61 -23.24 -23.18
N TYR A 116 0.42 -22.68 -22.91
CA TYR A 116 -0.14 -22.59 -21.56
C TYR A 116 -0.16 -23.95 -20.85
N ALA A 117 -0.68 -25.00 -21.52
CA ALA A 117 -0.74 -26.34 -20.94
C ALA A 117 0.65 -26.91 -20.63
N ALA A 118 1.66 -26.63 -21.47
CA ALA A 118 3.04 -27.05 -21.23
C ALA A 118 3.65 -26.33 -20.03
N PHE A 119 3.42 -25.03 -19.86
CA PHE A 119 3.85 -24.28 -18.68
C PHE A 119 3.22 -24.82 -17.40
N VAL A 120 1.92 -25.09 -17.39
CA VAL A 120 1.21 -25.67 -16.25
C VAL A 120 1.77 -27.05 -15.91
N ALA A 121 2.01 -27.91 -16.90
CA ALA A 121 2.60 -29.24 -16.70
C ALA A 121 4.01 -29.17 -16.11
N ALA A 122 4.80 -28.16 -16.49
CA ALA A 122 6.19 -28.01 -16.05
C ALA A 122 6.31 -27.35 -14.66
N TYR A 123 5.48 -26.34 -14.34
CA TYR A 123 5.68 -25.46 -13.20
C TYR A 123 4.49 -25.40 -12.22
N GLY A 124 3.38 -26.06 -12.54
CA GLY A 124 2.23 -26.23 -11.62
C GLY A 124 1.68 -24.91 -11.09
N GLU A 125 1.63 -24.78 -9.77
CA GLU A 125 1.10 -23.62 -9.06
C GLU A 125 1.89 -22.32 -9.27
N ARG A 126 3.08 -22.40 -9.86
CA ARG A 126 3.87 -21.20 -10.23
C ARG A 126 3.38 -20.53 -11.51
N ILE A 127 2.38 -21.11 -12.18
CA ILE A 127 1.70 -20.48 -13.31
C ILE A 127 0.45 -19.77 -12.81
N ILE A 128 0.43 -18.43 -12.96
CA ILE A 128 -0.74 -17.60 -12.64
C ILE A 128 -1.53 -17.42 -13.93
N PRO A 129 -2.75 -18.00 -14.03
CA PRO A 129 -3.57 -17.88 -15.21
C PRO A 129 -4.22 -16.51 -15.36
N PHE A 130 -4.17 -15.95 -16.54
CA PHE A 130 -4.95 -14.79 -16.96
C PHE A 130 -5.94 -15.25 -18.04
N ASP A 131 -7.25 -15.23 -17.70
CA ASP A 131 -8.29 -15.80 -18.55
C ASP A 131 -8.46 -15.02 -19.87
N ARG A 132 -7.90 -15.58 -20.95
CA ARG A 132 -7.91 -15.05 -22.32
C ARG A 132 -7.34 -13.63 -22.49
N GLU A 133 -6.59 -13.16 -21.52
CA GLU A 133 -5.94 -11.85 -21.54
C GLU A 133 -4.43 -12.00 -21.34
N ASP A 134 -3.66 -11.18 -22.05
CA ASP A 134 -2.23 -11.10 -21.74
C ASP A 134 -2.01 -10.38 -20.42
N PRO A 135 -1.10 -10.86 -19.55
CA PRO A 135 -0.78 -10.27 -18.26
C PRO A 135 0.07 -9.00 -18.43
N THR A 136 -0.46 -7.99 -19.11
CA THR A 136 0.15 -6.67 -19.19
C THR A 136 0.07 -5.95 -17.84
N SER A 137 0.85 -4.90 -17.64
CA SER A 137 0.81 -4.12 -16.39
C SER A 137 -0.57 -3.52 -16.14
N GLU A 138 -1.32 -3.17 -17.19
CA GLU A 138 -2.71 -2.67 -17.12
C GLU A 138 -3.67 -3.75 -16.62
N VAL A 139 -3.59 -4.95 -17.17
CA VAL A 139 -4.44 -6.09 -16.77
C VAL A 139 -4.10 -6.54 -15.36
N MET A 140 -2.82 -6.53 -14.99
CA MET A 140 -2.39 -6.81 -13.62
C MET A 140 -2.91 -5.76 -12.63
N ALA A 141 -2.79 -4.47 -12.95
CA ALA A 141 -3.31 -3.39 -12.11
C ALA A 141 -4.82 -3.55 -11.86
N ARG A 142 -5.60 -3.84 -12.91
CA ARG A 142 -7.05 -4.11 -12.81
C ARG A 142 -7.33 -5.36 -11.96
N THR A 143 -6.60 -6.44 -12.16
CA THR A 143 -6.78 -7.70 -11.41
C THR A 143 -6.53 -7.49 -9.92
N ILE A 144 -5.43 -6.80 -9.57
CA ILE A 144 -5.08 -6.48 -8.19
C ILE A 144 -6.11 -5.51 -7.59
N PHE A 145 -6.56 -4.49 -8.34
CA PHE A 145 -7.58 -3.55 -7.89
C PHE A 145 -8.89 -4.26 -7.54
N ASN A 146 -9.38 -5.13 -8.41
CA ASN A 146 -10.63 -5.86 -8.19
C ASN A 146 -10.55 -6.76 -6.96
N PHE A 147 -9.43 -7.45 -6.76
CA PHE A 147 -9.20 -8.24 -5.55
C PHE A 147 -9.14 -7.35 -4.30
N ALA A 148 -8.36 -6.27 -4.33
CA ALA A 148 -8.19 -5.36 -3.21
C ALA A 148 -9.51 -4.69 -2.79
N ARG A 149 -10.36 -4.31 -3.75
CA ARG A 149 -11.69 -3.79 -3.47
C ARG A 149 -12.56 -4.80 -2.73
N HIS A 150 -12.60 -6.04 -3.20
CA HIS A 150 -13.36 -7.10 -2.52
C HIS A 150 -12.79 -7.45 -1.14
N ALA A 151 -11.47 -7.50 -0.99
CA ALA A 151 -10.82 -7.72 0.29
C ALA A 151 -11.12 -6.59 1.29
N LEU A 152 -11.17 -5.34 0.81
CA LEU A 152 -11.54 -4.17 1.59
C LEU A 152 -13.00 -4.27 2.11
N GLU A 153 -13.94 -4.69 1.25
CA GLU A 153 -15.34 -4.92 1.64
C GLU A 153 -15.43 -5.96 2.77
N LYS A 154 -14.75 -7.09 2.63
CA LYS A 154 -14.69 -8.13 3.68
C LYS A 154 -14.03 -7.63 4.97
N ALA A 155 -12.99 -6.81 4.88
CA ALA A 155 -12.29 -6.29 6.05
C ALA A 155 -13.17 -5.34 6.88
N ARG A 156 -14.12 -4.63 6.26
CA ARG A 156 -15.10 -3.77 6.97
C ARG A 156 -16.09 -4.58 7.81
N GLU A 157 -16.44 -5.78 7.38
CA GLU A 157 -17.35 -6.67 8.11
C GLU A 157 -16.67 -7.34 9.31
N GLY A 158 -15.35 -7.34 9.35
CA GLY A 158 -14.54 -8.03 10.35
C GLY A 158 -14.34 -7.21 11.63
N SER A 159 -14.25 -7.93 12.77
CA SER A 159 -13.87 -7.38 14.09
C SER A 159 -12.38 -7.62 14.39
N GLY A 160 -11.51 -7.59 13.38
CA GLY A 160 -10.09 -7.87 13.50
C GLY A 160 -9.31 -6.86 14.34
N GLU A 161 -8.07 -7.19 14.66
CA GLU A 161 -7.14 -6.33 15.41
C GLU A 161 -6.94 -4.95 14.74
N TYR A 162 -7.03 -4.91 13.41
CA TYR A 162 -6.87 -3.68 12.59
C TYR A 162 -8.17 -3.41 11.83
N PRO A 163 -9.17 -2.75 12.46
CA PRO A 163 -10.47 -2.51 11.85
C PRO A 163 -10.36 -1.54 10.67
N VAL A 164 -11.20 -1.75 9.67
CA VAL A 164 -11.31 -0.88 8.49
C VAL A 164 -12.67 -0.17 8.52
N ARG A 165 -12.65 1.16 8.46
CA ARG A 165 -13.88 1.98 8.46
C ARG A 165 -14.57 1.95 7.09
N ASP A 166 -15.90 2.09 7.08
CA ASP A 166 -16.72 2.12 5.85
C ASP A 166 -16.32 3.24 4.88
N CYS A 167 -15.83 4.37 5.42
CA CYS A 167 -15.43 5.53 4.62
C CYS A 167 -14.06 5.39 3.93
N VAL A 168 -13.30 4.34 4.23
CA VAL A 168 -12.03 4.06 3.55
C VAL A 168 -12.32 3.44 2.18
N THR A 169 -11.79 4.01 1.11
CA THR A 169 -11.94 3.49 -0.25
C THR A 169 -10.57 3.20 -0.87
N LEU A 170 -10.54 2.24 -1.79
CA LEU A 170 -9.39 2.03 -2.67
C LEU A 170 -9.54 2.98 -3.86
N GLU A 171 -8.64 3.96 -3.99
CA GLU A 171 -8.69 4.94 -5.08
C GLU A 171 -8.08 4.36 -6.36
N ARG A 172 -6.92 3.70 -6.26
CA ARG A 172 -6.24 3.11 -7.42
C ARG A 172 -5.20 2.08 -7.01
N VAL A 173 -4.83 1.26 -7.99
CA VAL A 173 -3.66 0.38 -7.98
C VAL A 173 -2.76 0.75 -9.14
N ARG A 174 -1.48 0.93 -8.89
CA ARG A 174 -0.44 1.16 -9.89
C ARG A 174 0.56 0.03 -9.84
N VAL A 175 0.91 -0.49 -11.02
CA VAL A 175 1.93 -1.53 -11.20
C VAL A 175 3.07 -0.93 -12.00
N TRP A 176 4.21 -0.74 -11.34
CA TRP A 176 5.46 -0.40 -11.99
C TRP A 176 6.08 -1.65 -12.59
N GLU A 177 6.33 -1.64 -13.87
CA GLU A 177 7.01 -2.72 -14.57
C GLU A 177 8.53 -2.51 -14.55
N THR A 178 8.95 -1.25 -14.67
CA THR A 178 10.33 -0.79 -14.57
C THR A 178 10.36 0.52 -13.77
N SER A 179 11.55 1.05 -13.49
CA SER A 179 11.70 2.35 -12.83
C SER A 179 11.12 3.55 -13.63
N SER A 180 10.75 3.34 -14.90
CA SER A 180 10.29 4.38 -15.81
C SER A 180 8.95 4.10 -16.47
N SER A 181 8.35 2.93 -16.23
CA SER A 181 7.12 2.50 -16.91
C SER A 181 6.16 1.86 -15.91
N TRP A 182 4.93 2.31 -15.92
CA TRP A 182 3.88 1.80 -15.06
C TRP A 182 2.52 1.87 -15.76
N ALA A 183 1.58 1.08 -15.27
CA ALA A 183 0.17 1.19 -15.57
C ALA A 183 -0.64 1.35 -14.28
N GLU A 184 -1.80 1.98 -14.39
CA GLU A 184 -2.68 2.27 -13.26
C GLU A 184 -4.12 1.93 -13.61
N TYR A 185 -4.85 1.41 -12.63
CA TYR A 185 -6.29 1.19 -12.70
C TYR A 185 -6.95 1.68 -11.41
N GLY A 186 -8.04 2.44 -11.53
CA GLY A 186 -8.74 3.04 -10.40
C GLY A 186 -9.98 3.81 -10.80
N GLU A 187 -10.58 4.50 -9.81
CA GLU A 187 -11.76 5.36 -9.94
C GLU A 187 -11.38 6.82 -10.20
#